data_c1bfe320b8bf557407dedb86710b9102
#
_entry.id   c1bfe320b8bf557407dedb86710b9102
#
_cell.length_a   1.000
_cell.length_b   1.000
_cell.length_c   1.000
_cell.angle_alpha   90.00
_cell.angle_beta   90.00
_cell.angle_gamma   90.00
#
_symmetry.space_group_name_H-M   'P 1'
#
loop_
_entity.id
_entity.type
_entity.pdbx_description
1 polymer ?
#
loop_
_entity_poly.entity_id
_entity_poly.type
_entity_poly.pdbx_seq_one_letter_code
_entity_poly.pdbx_strand_id
1 'polypeptide(L)'
;MSKELDKAQDYQHLVDGIGSLLTEGRRNAAYALNTVMVETYWRIGQYIVEYEQKGNERAVYGSDLINRLSRDLTQRHGKGFGKSNLLYIRKLYVSFPKSGTLSHLLTWSHYYEVLKCDDPREMNFYIKQCENEQWSVRELKRQMKSMLFHRLALSTINSICPTERNCNHVSICC
;
A
#
# COMPACT_ATOMS: atom_id res chain seq x y z
N MET A 1 -50.25 -25.62 -7.95
CA MET A 1 -49.47 -24.89 -6.92
C MET A 1 -47.99 -25.21 -6.95
N SER A 2 -47.51 -26.47 -7.02
CA SER A 2 -46.08 -26.80 -7.03
C SER A 2 -45.29 -26.27 -8.23
N LYS A 3 -45.83 -26.30 -9.44
CA LYS A 3 -45.16 -25.81 -10.67
C LYS A 3 -44.95 -24.29 -10.77
N GLU A 4 -45.72 -23.49 -10.07
CA GLU A 4 -45.55 -22.04 -10.04
C GLU A 4 -44.50 -21.61 -9.01
N LEU A 5 -44.39 -22.37 -7.92
CA LEU A 5 -43.33 -22.21 -6.93
C LEU A 5 -41.95 -22.55 -7.51
N ASP A 6 -41.86 -23.66 -8.29
CA ASP A 6 -40.61 -24.05 -8.98
C ASP A 6 -40.15 -22.98 -9.98
N LYS A 7 -41.06 -22.41 -10.79
CA LYS A 7 -40.73 -21.34 -11.74
C LYS A 7 -40.26 -20.06 -11.06
N ALA A 8 -40.83 -19.71 -9.90
CA ALA A 8 -40.42 -18.55 -9.12
C ALA A 8 -39.01 -18.72 -8.52
N GLN A 9 -38.69 -19.95 -8.08
CA GLN A 9 -37.35 -20.29 -7.56
C GLN A 9 -36.32 -20.28 -8.70
N ASP A 10 -36.60 -20.86 -9.85
CA ASP A 10 -35.71 -20.83 -11.01
C ASP A 10 -35.44 -19.41 -11.50
N TYR A 11 -36.44 -18.53 -11.49
CA TYR A 11 -36.23 -17.12 -11.81
C TYR A 11 -35.37 -16.39 -10.80
N GLN A 12 -35.56 -16.69 -9.50
CA GLN A 12 -34.73 -16.08 -8.45
C GLN A 12 -33.27 -16.54 -8.57
N HIS A 13 -33.00 -17.81 -8.82
CA HIS A 13 -31.66 -18.33 -9.10
C HIS A 13 -30.99 -17.64 -10.31
N LEU A 14 -31.76 -17.40 -11.38
CA LEU A 14 -31.25 -16.64 -12.53
C LEU A 14 -30.87 -15.22 -12.15
N VAL A 15 -31.72 -14.52 -11.41
CA VAL A 15 -31.45 -13.14 -10.95
C VAL A 15 -30.21 -13.09 -10.05
N ASP A 16 -30.10 -14.03 -9.11
CA ASP A 16 -28.96 -14.11 -8.19
C ASP A 16 -27.66 -14.45 -8.94
N GLY A 17 -27.73 -15.36 -9.93
CA GLY A 17 -26.61 -15.68 -10.80
C GLY A 17 -26.12 -14.47 -11.61
N ILE A 18 -27.04 -13.72 -12.21
CA ILE A 18 -26.72 -12.48 -12.93
C ILE A 18 -26.14 -11.44 -11.97
N GLY A 19 -26.72 -11.28 -10.79
CA GLY A 19 -26.23 -10.37 -9.74
C GLY A 19 -24.80 -10.66 -9.31
N SER A 20 -24.48 -11.94 -9.15
CA SER A 20 -23.13 -12.41 -8.82
C SER A 20 -22.12 -12.09 -9.93
N LEU A 21 -22.46 -12.37 -11.18
CA LEU A 21 -21.61 -12.06 -12.34
C LEU A 21 -21.35 -10.55 -12.46
N LEU A 22 -22.38 -9.73 -12.28
CA LEU A 22 -22.22 -8.26 -12.31
C LEU A 22 -21.31 -7.76 -11.18
N THR A 23 -21.44 -8.31 -9.99
CA THR A 23 -20.61 -7.96 -8.83
C THR A 23 -19.15 -8.34 -9.07
N GLU A 24 -18.92 -9.55 -9.58
CA GLU A 24 -17.59 -10.02 -9.93
C GLU A 24 -16.95 -9.19 -11.04
N GLY A 25 -17.69 -8.89 -12.11
CA GLY A 25 -17.21 -8.05 -13.21
C GLY A 25 -16.80 -6.65 -12.73
N ARG A 26 -17.61 -6.02 -11.89
CA ARG A 26 -17.27 -4.70 -11.30
C ARG A 26 -16.01 -4.77 -10.42
N ARG A 27 -15.89 -5.83 -9.62
CA ARG A 27 -14.69 -6.05 -8.79
C ARG A 27 -13.44 -6.21 -9.65
N ASN A 28 -13.49 -7.03 -10.68
CA ASN A 28 -12.36 -7.27 -11.58
C ASN A 28 -11.97 -6.00 -12.34
N ALA A 29 -12.92 -5.20 -12.79
CA ALA A 29 -12.66 -3.91 -13.42
C ALA A 29 -11.98 -2.92 -12.45
N ALA A 30 -12.43 -2.87 -11.19
CA ALA A 30 -11.81 -2.03 -10.17
C ALA A 30 -10.36 -2.47 -9.86
N TYR A 31 -10.08 -3.76 -9.80
CA TYR A 31 -8.71 -4.28 -9.63
C TYR A 31 -7.82 -3.90 -10.80
N ALA A 32 -8.27 -4.13 -12.04
CA ALA A 32 -7.51 -3.79 -13.24
C ALA A 32 -7.17 -2.29 -13.28
N LEU A 33 -8.15 -1.43 -12.98
CA LEU A 33 -7.93 0.01 -12.92
C LEU A 33 -6.88 0.39 -11.86
N ASN A 34 -6.98 -0.16 -10.65
CA ASN A 34 -6.03 0.11 -9.57
C ASN A 34 -4.61 -0.31 -9.94
N THR A 35 -4.44 -1.49 -10.55
CA THR A 35 -3.13 -1.98 -11.01
C THR A 35 -2.51 -1.03 -12.02
N VAL A 36 -3.25 -0.64 -13.05
CA VAL A 36 -2.79 0.29 -14.07
C VAL A 36 -2.43 1.66 -13.47
N MET A 37 -3.22 2.15 -12.52
CA MET A 37 -2.95 3.43 -11.85
C MET A 37 -1.67 3.38 -11.02
N VAL A 38 -1.44 2.33 -10.23
CA VAL A 38 -0.22 2.16 -9.43
C VAL A 38 1.01 2.05 -10.31
N GLU A 39 0.94 1.25 -11.40
CA GLU A 39 2.02 1.12 -12.36
C GLU A 39 2.32 2.46 -13.06
N THR A 40 1.29 3.20 -13.44
CA THR A 40 1.45 4.53 -14.03
C THR A 40 2.16 5.49 -13.07
N TYR A 41 1.77 5.52 -11.81
CA TYR A 41 2.44 6.35 -10.80
C TYR A 41 3.89 5.90 -10.56
N TRP A 42 4.15 4.61 -10.55
CA TRP A 42 5.50 4.08 -10.46
C TRP A 42 6.38 4.55 -11.63
N ARG A 43 5.87 4.49 -12.88
CA ARG A 43 6.57 4.99 -14.07
C ARG A 43 6.80 6.51 -14.01
N ILE A 44 5.82 7.27 -13.55
CA ILE A 44 6.00 8.72 -13.32
C ILE A 44 7.12 8.96 -12.31
N GLY A 45 7.17 8.19 -11.22
CA GLY A 45 8.24 8.24 -10.23
C GLY A 45 9.61 7.95 -10.84
N GLN A 46 9.68 6.95 -11.72
CA GLN A 46 10.88 6.61 -12.48
C GLN A 46 11.36 7.81 -13.31
N TYR A 47 10.49 8.42 -14.11
CA TYR A 47 10.86 9.59 -14.91
C TYR A 47 11.37 10.75 -14.07
N ILE A 48 10.77 11.01 -12.92
CA ILE A 48 11.20 12.07 -11.99
C ILE A 48 12.62 11.78 -11.50
N VAL A 49 12.88 10.56 -11.00
CA VAL A 49 14.19 10.18 -10.45
C VAL A 49 15.27 10.15 -11.54
N GLU A 50 14.97 9.58 -12.71
CA GLU A 50 15.90 9.57 -13.83
C GLU A 50 16.26 10.98 -14.31
N TYR A 51 15.28 11.89 -14.31
CA TYR A 51 15.54 13.29 -14.67
C TYR A 51 16.44 13.98 -13.63
N GLU A 52 16.21 13.72 -12.33
CA GLU A 52 17.06 14.23 -11.23
C GLU A 52 18.51 13.72 -11.38
N GLN A 53 18.70 12.45 -11.74
CA GLN A 53 20.00 11.81 -11.87
C GLN A 53 20.81 12.32 -13.09
N LYS A 54 20.14 12.62 -14.20
CA LYS A 54 20.79 13.15 -15.40
C LYS A 54 21.30 14.58 -15.24
N GLY A 55 20.81 15.30 -14.24
CA GLY A 55 21.20 16.68 -13.92
C GLY A 55 22.27 16.74 -12.83
N ASN A 56 23.46 16.14 -13.04
CA ASN A 56 24.56 15.95 -12.06
C ASN A 56 25.06 17.18 -11.27
N GLU A 57 24.46 18.36 -11.39
CA GLU A 57 24.94 19.56 -10.70
C GLU A 57 23.94 20.18 -9.70
N ARG A 58 22.79 19.52 -9.35
CA ARG A 58 21.66 20.29 -8.83
C ARG A 58 20.88 19.68 -7.67
N ALA A 59 21.54 19.42 -6.56
CA ALA A 59 20.85 19.21 -5.27
C ALA A 59 19.91 20.39 -4.88
N VAL A 60 20.15 21.58 -5.39
CA VAL A 60 19.33 22.80 -5.17
C VAL A 60 18.02 22.78 -5.98
N TYR A 61 17.95 22.02 -7.08
CA TYR A 61 16.81 22.02 -8.00
C TYR A 61 15.70 20.99 -7.68
N GLY A 62 15.94 20.04 -6.78
CA GLY A 62 14.96 18.97 -6.53
C GLY A 62 13.61 19.48 -6.00
N SER A 63 13.63 20.46 -5.10
CA SER A 63 12.38 21.05 -4.58
C SER A 63 11.69 21.94 -5.61
N ASP A 64 12.45 22.64 -6.47
CA ASP A 64 11.90 23.48 -7.51
C ASP A 64 11.32 22.64 -8.67
N LEU A 65 11.97 21.53 -9.03
CA LEU A 65 11.47 20.58 -10.02
C LEU A 65 10.07 20.08 -9.66
N ILE A 66 9.87 19.60 -8.43
CA ILE A 66 8.57 19.10 -7.97
C ILE A 66 7.50 20.21 -7.97
N ASN A 67 7.86 21.43 -7.59
CA ASN A 67 6.93 22.57 -7.62
C ASN A 67 6.52 22.92 -9.05
N ARG A 68 7.46 22.93 -9.99
CA ARG A 68 7.20 23.19 -11.42
C ARG A 68 6.34 22.08 -12.01
N LEU A 69 6.72 20.81 -11.81
CA LEU A 69 5.94 19.67 -12.27
C LEU A 69 4.51 19.68 -11.71
N SER A 70 4.35 20.00 -10.41
CA SER A 70 3.02 20.09 -9.80
C SER A 70 2.14 21.12 -10.50
N ARG A 71 2.68 22.31 -10.82
CA ARG A 71 1.96 23.38 -11.52
C ARG A 71 1.59 22.95 -12.91
N ASP A 72 2.59 22.49 -13.70
CA ASP A 72 2.42 22.19 -15.11
C ASP A 72 1.50 20.98 -15.34
N LEU A 73 1.67 19.92 -14.54
CA LEU A 73 0.82 18.74 -14.65
C LEU A 73 -0.60 18.99 -14.16
N THR A 74 -0.78 19.81 -13.11
CA THR A 74 -2.12 20.18 -12.64
C THR A 74 -2.85 21.03 -13.70
N GLN A 75 -2.13 21.91 -14.37
CA GLN A 75 -2.70 22.72 -15.44
C GLN A 75 -3.13 21.87 -16.66
N ARG A 76 -2.34 20.85 -17.03
CA ARG A 76 -2.58 20.03 -18.23
C ARG A 76 -3.53 18.87 -17.98
N HIS A 77 -3.45 18.23 -16.81
CA HIS A 77 -4.14 16.97 -16.52
C HIS A 77 -5.11 17.06 -15.33
N GLY A 78 -5.22 18.23 -14.71
CA GLY A 78 -6.15 18.47 -13.62
C GLY A 78 -5.65 17.99 -12.25
N LYS A 79 -6.59 17.71 -11.36
CA LYS A 79 -6.30 17.33 -9.96
C LYS A 79 -5.57 15.98 -9.88
N GLY A 80 -4.71 15.83 -8.86
CA GLY A 80 -3.98 14.58 -8.61
C GLY A 80 -2.47 14.74 -8.64
N PHE A 81 -1.96 15.82 -9.22
CA PHE A 81 -0.52 16.08 -9.37
C PHE A 81 0.01 17.16 -8.39
N GLY A 82 -0.63 17.27 -7.21
CA GLY A 82 -0.14 18.16 -6.16
C GLY A 82 1.24 17.74 -5.65
N LYS A 83 1.99 18.71 -5.11
CA LYS A 83 3.37 18.53 -4.62
C LYS A 83 3.52 17.28 -3.73
N SER A 84 2.65 17.13 -2.74
CA SER A 84 2.71 15.97 -1.82
C SER A 84 2.54 14.65 -2.57
N ASN A 85 1.60 14.58 -3.53
CA ASN A 85 1.37 13.35 -4.30
C ASN A 85 2.59 13.01 -5.18
N LEU A 86 3.20 14.01 -5.83
CA LEU A 86 4.41 13.80 -6.63
C LEU A 86 5.60 13.34 -5.78
N LEU A 87 5.74 13.82 -4.56
CA LEU A 87 6.76 13.35 -3.61
C LEU A 87 6.55 11.87 -3.24
N TYR A 88 5.30 11.45 -2.99
CA TYR A 88 5.00 10.04 -2.73
C TYR A 88 5.14 9.16 -3.98
N ILE A 89 4.79 9.66 -5.16
CA ILE A 89 5.03 8.99 -6.44
C ILE A 89 6.54 8.76 -6.64
N ARG A 90 7.37 9.76 -6.38
CA ARG A 90 8.82 9.64 -6.39
C ARG A 90 9.33 8.62 -5.34
N LYS A 91 8.81 8.70 -4.10
CA LYS A 91 9.16 7.77 -3.02
C LYS A 91 8.77 6.33 -3.37
N LEU A 92 7.64 6.11 -4.08
CA LEU A 92 7.22 4.79 -4.55
C LEU A 92 8.30 4.13 -5.41
N TYR A 93 8.81 4.83 -6.42
CA TYR A 93 9.86 4.29 -7.28
C TYR A 93 11.17 4.02 -6.52
N VAL A 94 11.58 4.93 -5.64
CA VAL A 94 12.79 4.76 -4.83
C VAL A 94 12.69 3.57 -3.88
N SER A 95 11.53 3.37 -3.25
CA SER A 95 11.29 2.26 -2.32
C SER A 95 11.10 0.91 -3.03
N PHE A 96 10.57 0.91 -4.26
CA PHE A 96 10.28 -0.27 -5.05
C PHE A 96 10.89 -0.15 -6.46
N PRO A 97 12.22 -0.33 -6.62
CA PRO A 97 12.90 -0.11 -7.90
C PRO A 97 12.45 -1.05 -9.03
N LYS A 98 11.84 -2.18 -8.69
CA LYS A 98 11.30 -3.14 -9.64
C LYS A 98 9.78 -3.11 -9.62
N SER A 99 9.15 -2.81 -10.76
CA SER A 99 7.67 -2.77 -10.86
C SER A 99 7.01 -4.10 -10.49
N GLY A 100 7.66 -5.23 -10.76
CA GLY A 100 7.18 -6.56 -10.40
C GLY A 100 7.10 -6.84 -8.88
N THR A 101 7.61 -5.96 -8.03
CA THR A 101 7.45 -6.06 -6.56
C THR A 101 6.20 -5.37 -6.06
N LEU A 102 5.48 -4.66 -6.94
CA LEU A 102 4.23 -4.00 -6.57
C LEU A 102 3.08 -5.01 -6.53
N SER A 103 2.33 -4.98 -5.45
CA SER A 103 1.14 -5.81 -5.30
C SER A 103 0.00 -5.32 -6.17
N HIS A 104 -0.58 -6.22 -6.94
CA HIS A 104 -1.78 -5.94 -7.75
C HIS A 104 -3.06 -5.84 -6.90
N LEU A 105 -2.99 -6.24 -5.64
CA LEU A 105 -4.13 -6.22 -4.70
C LEU A 105 -4.28 -4.87 -4.00
N LEU A 106 -3.22 -4.05 -3.99
CA LEU A 106 -3.20 -2.77 -3.30
C LEU A 106 -3.53 -1.61 -4.25
N THR A 107 -4.31 -0.66 -3.75
CA THR A 107 -4.60 0.59 -4.45
C THR A 107 -3.52 1.64 -4.20
N TRP A 108 -3.48 2.71 -5.01
CA TRP A 108 -2.62 3.86 -4.73
C TRP A 108 -2.79 4.41 -3.31
N SER A 109 -4.01 4.42 -2.79
CA SER A 109 -4.29 4.89 -1.43
C SER A 109 -3.63 4.04 -0.34
N HIS A 110 -3.47 2.72 -0.56
CA HIS A 110 -2.70 1.86 0.35
C HIS A 110 -1.22 2.22 0.31
N TYR A 111 -0.63 2.31 -0.89
CA TYR A 111 0.77 2.72 -1.06
C TYR A 111 1.04 4.08 -0.45
N TYR A 112 0.13 5.05 -0.67
CA TYR A 112 0.25 6.38 -0.09
C TYR A 112 0.37 6.37 1.44
N GLU A 113 -0.38 5.49 2.12
CA GLU A 113 -0.28 5.34 3.58
C GLU A 113 1.01 4.61 3.99
N VAL A 114 1.32 3.49 3.35
CA VAL A 114 2.52 2.69 3.65
C VAL A 114 3.81 3.50 3.44
N LEU A 115 3.86 4.33 2.40
CA LEU A 115 5.01 5.20 2.11
C LEU A 115 5.26 6.30 3.17
N LYS A 116 4.39 6.46 4.16
CA LYS A 116 4.65 7.32 5.33
C LYS A 116 5.63 6.68 6.31
N CYS A 117 5.77 5.36 6.29
CA CYS A 117 6.80 4.65 7.04
C CYS A 117 8.18 4.97 6.44
N ASP A 118 9.20 5.04 7.29
CA ASP A 118 10.58 5.24 6.85
C ASP A 118 11.37 3.93 6.85
N ASP A 119 10.99 2.94 7.69
CA ASP A 119 11.62 1.62 7.71
C ASP A 119 11.05 0.73 6.57
N PRO A 120 11.91 0.26 5.64
CA PRO A 120 11.49 -0.67 4.57
C PRO A 120 10.87 -1.98 5.10
N ARG A 121 11.28 -2.44 6.28
CA ARG A 121 10.73 -3.66 6.90
C ARG A 121 9.28 -3.43 7.36
N GLU A 122 9.01 -2.26 7.95
CA GLU A 122 7.68 -1.85 8.35
C GLU A 122 6.77 -1.71 7.13
N MET A 123 7.26 -1.05 6.05
CA MET A 123 6.52 -0.96 4.78
C MET A 123 6.14 -2.33 4.23
N ASN A 124 7.11 -3.24 4.12
CA ASN A 124 6.87 -4.59 3.61
C ASN A 124 5.93 -5.40 4.52
N PHE A 125 6.01 -5.23 5.84
CA PHE A 125 5.09 -5.86 6.77
C PHE A 125 3.64 -5.42 6.50
N TYR A 126 3.37 -4.12 6.41
CA TYR A 126 2.01 -3.63 6.17
C TYR A 126 1.48 -4.00 4.78
N ILE A 127 2.33 -4.05 3.76
CA ILE A 127 1.95 -4.54 2.42
C ILE A 127 1.49 -6.00 2.53
N LYS A 128 2.28 -6.88 3.13
CA LYS A 128 1.94 -8.30 3.30
C LYS A 128 0.66 -8.50 4.13
N GLN A 129 0.47 -7.71 5.19
CA GLN A 129 -0.75 -7.78 5.99
C GLN A 129 -1.98 -7.36 5.18
N CYS A 130 -1.86 -6.29 4.36
CA CYS A 130 -2.93 -5.87 3.47
C CYS A 130 -3.27 -6.95 2.43
N GLU A 131 -2.28 -7.67 1.90
CA GLU A 131 -2.48 -8.77 0.94
C GLU A 131 -3.18 -9.96 1.58
N ASN A 132 -2.70 -10.40 2.74
CA ASN A 132 -3.18 -11.60 3.43
C ASN A 132 -4.59 -11.39 4.02
N GLU A 133 -4.80 -10.27 4.69
CA GLU A 133 -6.02 -9.96 5.43
C GLU A 133 -7.01 -9.09 4.64
N GLN A 134 -6.64 -8.73 3.40
CA GLN A 134 -7.44 -7.87 2.53
C GLN A 134 -7.90 -6.57 3.23
N TRP A 135 -7.00 -5.93 3.97
CA TRP A 135 -7.33 -4.72 4.70
C TRP A 135 -7.76 -3.59 3.76
N SER A 136 -8.80 -2.90 4.18
CA SER A 136 -9.13 -1.61 3.57
C SER A 136 -8.12 -0.54 3.98
N VAL A 137 -8.05 0.56 3.23
CA VAL A 137 -7.20 1.73 3.58
C VAL A 137 -7.50 2.23 5.00
N ARG A 138 -8.77 2.18 5.42
CA ARG A 138 -9.18 2.57 6.78
C ARG A 138 -8.60 1.64 7.84
N GLU A 139 -8.63 0.35 7.59
CA GLU A 139 -8.06 -0.66 8.47
C GLU A 139 -6.55 -0.53 8.55
N LEU A 140 -5.86 -0.41 7.41
CA LEU A 140 -4.43 -0.17 7.35
C LEU A 140 -4.03 1.04 8.22
N LYS A 141 -4.71 2.18 8.07
CA LYS A 141 -4.47 3.37 8.91
C LYS A 141 -4.63 3.09 10.39
N ARG A 142 -5.66 2.31 10.76
CA ARG A 142 -5.91 1.92 12.15
C ARG A 142 -4.76 1.10 12.71
N GLN A 143 -4.29 0.11 11.96
CA GLN A 143 -3.21 -0.79 12.37
C GLN A 143 -1.86 -0.07 12.45
N MET A 144 -1.56 0.81 11.49
CA MET A 144 -0.37 1.67 11.55
C MET A 144 -0.39 2.58 12.78
N LYS A 145 -1.54 3.24 13.05
CA LYS A 145 -1.70 4.11 14.22
C LYS A 145 -1.56 3.34 15.54
N SER A 146 -1.96 2.07 15.58
CA SER A 146 -1.79 1.20 16.75
C SER A 146 -0.38 0.64 16.89
N MET A 147 0.55 1.01 15.97
CA MET A 147 1.95 0.55 15.95
C MET A 147 2.06 -1.00 15.96
N LEU A 148 1.20 -1.67 15.17
CA LEU A 148 1.11 -3.13 15.15
C LEU A 148 2.48 -3.78 14.88
N PHE A 149 3.24 -3.28 13.89
CA PHE A 149 4.58 -3.78 13.57
C PHE A 149 5.50 -3.78 14.79
N HIS A 150 5.58 -2.66 15.50
CA HIS A 150 6.45 -2.53 16.67
C HIS A 150 6.01 -3.43 17.83
N ARG A 151 4.69 -3.56 18.06
CA ARG A 151 4.15 -4.44 19.12
C ARG A 151 4.49 -5.90 18.85
N LEU A 152 4.37 -6.36 17.59
CA LEU A 152 4.72 -7.73 17.23
C LEU A 152 6.23 -7.98 17.31
N ALA A 153 7.06 -7.03 16.89
CA ALA A 153 8.50 -7.12 17.02
C ALA A 153 8.93 -7.26 18.49
N LEU A 154 8.34 -6.49 19.41
CA LEU A 154 8.60 -6.58 20.83
C LEU A 154 8.13 -7.91 21.43
N SER A 155 6.97 -8.44 21.01
CA SER A 155 6.47 -9.73 21.50
C SER A 155 7.39 -10.89 21.09
N THR A 156 7.96 -10.83 19.89
CA THR A 156 8.90 -11.83 19.38
C THR A 156 10.22 -11.80 20.17
N ILE A 157 10.74 -10.62 20.50
CA ILE A 157 11.95 -10.47 21.32
C ILE A 157 11.70 -11.03 22.72
N ASN A 158 10.56 -10.74 23.34
CA ASN A 158 10.22 -11.24 24.68
C ASN A 158 9.99 -12.76 24.70
N SER A 159 9.62 -13.39 23.61
CA SER A 159 9.47 -14.85 23.50
C SER A 159 10.81 -15.57 23.29
N ILE A 160 11.82 -14.88 22.77
CA ILE A 160 13.15 -15.43 22.51
C ILE A 160 14.08 -15.26 23.74
N CYS A 161 13.79 -14.32 24.65
CA CYS A 161 14.54 -14.09 25.89
C CYS A 161 13.61 -14.15 27.11
N PRO A 162 13.15 -15.34 27.53
CA PRO A 162 12.43 -15.49 28.79
C PRO A 162 13.42 -15.78 29.89
N THR A 163 14.24 -14.89 30.37
CA THR A 163 14.88 -14.95 31.68
C THR A 163 16.14 -14.10 31.76
N GLU A 164 15.99 -12.84 32.09
CA GLU A 164 17.01 -12.15 32.91
C GLU A 164 16.31 -11.48 34.10
N ARG A 165 15.60 -12.28 34.87
CA ARG A 165 15.08 -11.84 36.18
C ARG A 165 15.49 -12.80 37.30
N ASN A 166 16.76 -13.29 37.29
CA ASN A 166 17.34 -13.93 38.49
C ASN A 166 18.86 -14.10 38.34
N CYS A 167 19.60 -13.02 38.48
CA CYS A 167 21.00 -13.05 38.83
C CYS A 167 21.30 -12.01 39.89
N ASN A 168 20.57 -12.07 41.01
CA ASN A 168 21.05 -11.51 42.28
C ASN A 168 21.19 -12.67 43.25
N HIS A 169 22.31 -13.35 43.22
CA HIS A 169 22.96 -13.98 44.34
C HIS A 169 24.15 -14.84 43.82
N VAL A 170 25.30 -14.27 43.72
CA VAL A 170 26.52 -15.04 44.01
C VAL A 170 27.34 -14.19 44.94
N SER A 171 27.33 -14.68 46.18
CA SER A 171 28.18 -14.26 47.30
C SER A 171 29.64 -14.35 46.95
N ILE A 172 30.32 -13.34 47.37
CA ILE A 172 31.75 -13.30 47.64
C ILE A 172 32.10 -14.43 48.60
N CYS A 173 33.04 -15.30 48.23
CA CYS A 173 33.88 -16.04 49.18
C CYS A 173 35.23 -16.34 48.56
N CYS A 174 36.25 -15.78 49.21
CA CYS A 174 37.69 -16.02 49.21
C CYS A 174 38.46 -15.99 47.90
#